data_1a2dfe9b3aaedec63bded96c965a9719
#
_entry.id   1a2dfe9b3aaedec63bded96c965a9719
#
_cell.length_a   1.000
_cell.length_b   1.000
_cell.length_c   1.000
_cell.angle_alpha   90.00
_cell.angle_beta   90.00
_cell.angle_gamma   90.00
#
_symmetry.space_group_name_H-M   'P 1'
#
loop_
_entity.id
_entity.type
_entity.pdbx_description
1 polymer ?
#
loop_
_entity_poly.entity_id
_entity_poly.type
_entity_poly.pdbx_seq_one_letter_code
_entity_poly.pdbx_strand_id
1 'polypeptide(L)'
;MRTGALAILLVSALLVAGCGSSGAKSNGEAQKAAQQVVTDAISAAAGAKGVRVSGSIVSSGTPITLDLRIVKGVGGSGDLSEQGLAFSLIRIGDKAYIKGSDAFYKKFAGAGVASLLHDKWLEGSAASGSLASLTSLTDISKLLEGALGSHGTLKNEGATTYKGQKVVALEDASTGGTLYVAATGTPYPVAMVSPSAAKQGSLTFGDWNKTVSITAPKGAVDLGSLGG
;
A
#
# COMPACT_ATOMS: atom_id res chain seq x y z
N MET A 1 80.31 30.29 25.72
CA MET A 1 79.97 29.48 24.60
C MET A 1 78.88 28.50 25.02
N ARG A 2 77.63 28.80 24.71
CA ARG A 2 76.47 27.97 25.04
C ARG A 2 75.57 27.91 23.80
N THR A 3 75.60 26.81 23.12
CA THR A 3 74.78 26.46 21.97
C THR A 3 73.41 26.03 22.49
N GLY A 4 72.35 26.76 22.14
CA GLY A 4 70.96 26.41 22.40
C GLY A 4 70.42 25.63 21.21
N ALA A 5 69.94 24.42 21.45
CA ALA A 5 69.25 23.60 20.48
C ALA A 5 67.78 23.96 20.48
N LEU A 6 67.27 24.39 19.32
CA LEU A 6 65.85 24.71 19.07
C LEU A 6 65.15 23.40 18.66
N ALA A 7 64.25 22.88 19.53
CA ALA A 7 63.40 21.73 19.24
C ALA A 7 62.15 22.20 18.52
N ILE A 8 61.97 21.81 17.25
CA ILE A 8 60.75 22.06 16.46
C ILE A 8 59.79 20.93 16.73
N LEU A 9 58.69 21.20 17.41
CA LEU A 9 57.58 20.30 17.60
C LEU A 9 56.67 20.35 16.36
N LEU A 10 56.71 19.30 15.54
CA LEU A 10 55.76 19.07 14.47
C LEU A 10 54.42 18.53 15.05
N VAL A 11 53.43 19.37 15.08
CA VAL A 11 52.02 18.95 15.38
C VAL A 11 51.43 18.39 14.12
N SER A 12 51.34 17.08 14.04
CA SER A 12 50.61 16.38 12.96
C SER A 12 49.13 16.46 13.24
N ALA A 13 48.39 17.34 12.53
CA ALA A 13 46.93 17.37 12.53
C ALA A 13 46.42 16.17 11.71
N LEU A 14 45.92 15.13 12.41
CA LEU A 14 45.13 14.08 11.78
C LEU A 14 43.77 14.68 11.35
N LEU A 15 43.61 14.95 10.06
CA LEU A 15 42.33 15.18 9.43
C LEU A 15 41.58 13.84 9.35
N VAL A 16 40.72 13.60 10.33
CA VAL A 16 39.73 12.53 10.25
C VAL A 16 38.72 12.94 9.15
N ALA A 17 38.93 12.51 7.92
CA ALA A 17 37.94 12.57 6.87
C ALA A 17 36.81 11.64 7.27
N GLY A 18 35.85 12.15 8.01
CA GLY A 18 34.58 11.50 8.27
C GLY A 18 33.86 11.29 6.93
N CYS A 19 33.88 10.08 6.40
CA CYS A 19 32.94 9.69 5.36
C CYS A 19 31.52 9.86 5.91
N GLY A 20 30.96 11.04 5.74
CA GLY A 20 29.56 11.30 5.95
C GLY A 20 28.76 10.52 4.92
N SER A 21 28.39 9.29 5.23
CA SER A 21 27.29 8.64 4.52
C SER A 21 26.07 9.53 4.73
N SER A 22 25.62 10.22 3.68
CA SER A 22 24.38 10.99 3.63
C SER A 22 23.15 10.06 3.70
N GLY A 23 23.12 9.21 4.73
CA GLY A 23 21.95 8.41 5.07
C GLY A 23 20.81 9.36 5.46
N ALA A 24 19.66 9.24 4.83
CA ALA A 24 18.47 9.99 5.21
C ALA A 24 18.29 9.93 6.74
N LYS A 25 18.05 11.09 7.36
CA LYS A 25 17.87 11.21 8.81
C LYS A 25 16.63 10.45 9.26
N SER A 26 16.70 9.83 10.45
CA SER A 26 15.54 9.21 11.10
C SER A 26 14.43 10.24 11.29
N ASN A 27 13.19 9.82 11.09
CA ASN A 27 12.00 10.63 11.33
C ASN A 27 11.46 10.51 12.77
N GLY A 28 12.10 9.70 13.63
CA GLY A 28 11.75 9.57 15.04
C GLY A 28 10.68 8.53 15.35
N GLU A 29 10.09 7.87 14.35
CA GLU A 29 9.00 6.90 14.56
C GLU A 29 9.42 5.71 15.46
N ALA A 30 10.69 5.30 15.40
CA ALA A 30 11.18 4.17 16.18
C ALA A 30 11.13 4.39 17.71
N GLN A 31 11.01 5.64 18.17
CA GLN A 31 10.95 6.01 19.59
C GLN A 31 9.51 6.28 20.08
N LYS A 32 8.53 6.23 19.20
CA LYS A 32 7.12 6.51 19.54
C LYS A 32 6.40 5.25 20.04
N ALA A 33 5.31 5.45 20.77
CA ALA A 33 4.39 4.36 21.06
C ALA A 33 3.80 3.79 19.76
N ALA A 34 3.59 2.47 19.70
CA ALA A 34 3.13 1.80 18.47
C ALA A 34 1.85 2.43 17.89
N GLN A 35 0.87 2.77 18.73
CA GLN A 35 -0.38 3.40 18.30
C GLN A 35 -0.14 4.79 17.69
N GLN A 36 0.86 5.55 18.18
CA GLN A 36 1.20 6.83 17.59
C GLN A 36 1.79 6.66 16.18
N VAL A 37 2.67 5.66 16.00
CA VAL A 37 3.25 5.35 14.67
C VAL A 37 2.15 4.97 13.67
N VAL A 38 1.16 4.18 14.08
CA VAL A 38 -0.01 3.85 13.22
C VAL A 38 -0.78 5.12 12.85
N THR A 39 -1.05 5.99 13.82
CA THR A 39 -1.78 7.25 13.58
C THR A 39 -1.01 8.14 12.60
N ASP A 40 0.30 8.27 12.80
CA ASP A 40 1.16 9.07 11.92
C ASP A 40 1.22 8.49 10.50
N ALA A 41 1.30 7.16 10.38
CA ALA A 41 1.31 6.47 9.10
C ALA A 41 -0.02 6.64 8.33
N ILE A 42 -1.16 6.53 9.02
CA ILE A 42 -2.49 6.77 8.43
C ILE A 42 -2.63 8.23 7.99
N SER A 43 -2.21 9.17 8.84
CA SER A 43 -2.25 10.60 8.53
C SER A 43 -1.38 10.94 7.32
N ALA A 44 -0.17 10.39 7.26
CA ALA A 44 0.73 10.55 6.13
C ALA A 44 0.09 10.02 4.84
N ALA A 45 -0.46 8.81 4.88
CA ALA A 45 -1.12 8.19 3.74
C ALA A 45 -2.35 8.98 3.27
N ALA A 46 -3.19 9.45 4.19
CA ALA A 46 -4.35 10.29 3.87
C ALA A 46 -3.94 11.63 3.22
N GLY A 47 -2.73 12.14 3.55
CA GLY A 47 -2.15 13.34 2.94
C GLY A 47 -1.56 13.11 1.54
N ALA A 48 -1.28 11.88 1.16
CA ALA A 48 -0.61 11.55 -0.10
C ALA A 48 -1.48 11.84 -1.33
N LYS A 49 -0.84 12.21 -2.44
CA LYS A 49 -1.51 12.44 -3.73
C LYS A 49 -1.89 11.14 -4.44
N GLY A 50 -1.14 10.08 -4.19
CA GLY A 50 -1.40 8.76 -4.77
C GLY A 50 -0.50 7.69 -4.15
N VAL A 51 -0.87 6.43 -4.40
CA VAL A 51 -0.17 5.25 -3.92
C VAL A 51 -0.41 4.08 -4.87
N ARG A 52 0.56 3.16 -4.95
CA ARG A 52 0.36 1.81 -5.47
C ARG A 52 0.28 0.84 -4.30
N VAL A 53 -0.74 0.00 -4.29
CA VAL A 53 -0.91 -1.08 -3.32
C VAL A 53 -0.89 -2.40 -4.08
N SER A 54 0.03 -3.29 -3.75
CA SER A 54 0.15 -4.56 -4.46
C SER A 54 0.52 -5.70 -3.51
N GLY A 55 0.05 -6.89 -3.83
CA GLY A 55 0.38 -8.07 -3.06
C GLY A 55 -0.71 -9.12 -3.05
N SER A 56 -0.66 -9.96 -2.03
CA SER A 56 -1.65 -11.02 -1.80
C SER A 56 -2.00 -11.08 -0.33
N ILE A 57 -3.27 -11.26 -0.04
CA ILE A 57 -3.81 -11.48 1.29
C ILE A 57 -4.68 -12.73 1.26
N VAL A 58 -4.87 -13.35 2.44
CA VAL A 58 -5.86 -14.42 2.61
C VAL A 58 -7.05 -13.85 3.37
N SER A 59 -8.22 -13.88 2.75
CA SER A 59 -9.49 -13.49 3.36
C SER A 59 -10.41 -14.69 3.43
N SER A 60 -10.85 -15.06 4.64
CA SER A 60 -11.71 -16.23 4.86
C SER A 60 -11.16 -17.54 4.25
N GLY A 61 -9.84 -17.74 4.33
CA GLY A 61 -9.15 -18.90 3.75
C GLY A 61 -8.90 -18.82 2.24
N THR A 62 -9.30 -17.74 1.59
CA THR A 62 -9.16 -17.55 0.14
C THR A 62 -8.05 -16.55 -0.18
N PRO A 63 -7.06 -16.92 -1.01
CA PRO A 63 -6.06 -15.99 -1.50
C PRO A 63 -6.66 -14.95 -2.46
N ILE A 64 -6.42 -13.68 -2.17
CA ILE A 64 -6.77 -12.54 -3.02
C ILE A 64 -5.47 -11.83 -3.40
N THR A 65 -5.21 -11.69 -4.69
CA THR A 65 -4.12 -10.85 -5.20
C THR A 65 -4.67 -9.54 -5.71
N LEU A 66 -3.90 -8.47 -5.53
CA LEU A 66 -4.28 -7.15 -6.01
C LEU A 66 -3.05 -6.34 -6.44
N ASP A 67 -3.26 -5.46 -7.41
CA ASP A 67 -2.33 -4.39 -7.83
C ASP A 67 -3.15 -3.17 -8.20
N LEU A 68 -3.22 -2.22 -7.27
CA LEU A 68 -4.08 -1.05 -7.37
C LEU A 68 -3.23 0.23 -7.37
N ARG A 69 -3.63 1.19 -8.18
CA ARG A 69 -3.14 2.57 -8.15
C ARG A 69 -4.29 3.48 -7.75
N ILE A 70 -4.07 4.22 -6.68
CA ILE A 70 -5.07 5.11 -6.09
C ILE A 70 -4.56 6.54 -6.21
N VAL A 71 -5.42 7.45 -6.68
CA VAL A 71 -5.14 8.89 -6.80
C VAL A 71 -6.18 9.65 -5.98
N LYS A 72 -5.70 10.42 -5.02
CA LYS A 72 -6.54 11.18 -4.08
C LYS A 72 -7.47 12.13 -4.84
N GLY A 73 -8.74 12.12 -4.50
CA GLY A 73 -9.76 12.99 -5.10
C GLY A 73 -10.21 12.59 -6.51
N VAL A 74 -9.56 11.58 -7.11
CA VAL A 74 -9.92 11.06 -8.44
C VAL A 74 -10.59 9.69 -8.33
N GLY A 75 -9.90 8.74 -7.72
CA GLY A 75 -10.34 7.36 -7.61
C GLY A 75 -9.18 6.39 -7.68
N GLY A 76 -9.37 5.26 -8.32
CA GLY A 76 -8.32 4.25 -8.46
C GLY A 76 -8.56 3.31 -9.64
N SER A 77 -7.52 2.57 -10.00
CA SER A 77 -7.59 1.53 -11.02
C SER A 77 -6.63 0.40 -10.69
N GLY A 78 -6.94 -0.80 -11.14
CA GLY A 78 -6.05 -1.94 -11.03
C GLY A 78 -6.75 -3.27 -11.22
N ASP A 79 -6.00 -4.32 -10.93
CA ASP A 79 -6.40 -5.69 -11.16
C ASP A 79 -6.50 -6.45 -9.84
N LEU A 80 -7.51 -7.30 -9.74
CA LEU A 80 -7.75 -8.19 -8.62
C LEU A 80 -7.97 -9.61 -9.12
N SER A 81 -7.60 -10.59 -8.31
CA SER A 81 -7.89 -11.99 -8.59
C SER A 81 -8.16 -12.73 -7.30
N GLU A 82 -9.24 -13.52 -7.29
CA GLU A 82 -9.64 -14.40 -6.21
C GLU A 82 -10.01 -15.77 -6.79
N GLN A 83 -9.33 -16.84 -6.33
CA GLN A 83 -9.59 -18.22 -6.80
C GLN A 83 -9.63 -18.39 -8.35
N GLY A 84 -8.75 -17.66 -9.06
CA GLY A 84 -8.74 -17.68 -10.53
C GLY A 84 -9.82 -16.81 -11.20
N LEU A 85 -10.65 -16.14 -10.41
CA LEU A 85 -11.60 -15.14 -10.90
C LEU A 85 -10.91 -13.78 -10.96
N ALA A 86 -10.37 -13.43 -12.10
CA ALA A 86 -9.68 -12.16 -12.29
C ALA A 86 -10.64 -11.08 -12.82
N PHE A 87 -10.45 -9.86 -12.34
CA PHE A 87 -11.16 -8.69 -12.85
C PHE A 87 -10.33 -7.42 -12.69
N SER A 88 -10.53 -6.49 -13.61
CA SER A 88 -10.01 -5.13 -13.53
C SER A 88 -11.08 -4.19 -12.98
N LEU A 89 -10.66 -3.24 -12.16
CA LEU A 89 -11.51 -2.22 -11.53
C LEU A 89 -10.99 -0.84 -11.89
N ILE A 90 -11.90 0.07 -12.25
CA ILE A 90 -11.62 1.51 -12.36
C ILE A 90 -12.71 2.25 -11.61
N ARG A 91 -12.32 3.23 -10.77
CA ARG A 91 -13.26 4.17 -10.18
C ARG A 91 -12.84 5.60 -10.54
N ILE A 92 -13.79 6.42 -10.96
CA ILE A 92 -13.61 7.85 -11.23
C ILE A 92 -14.81 8.56 -10.63
N GLY A 93 -14.59 9.31 -9.55
CA GLY A 93 -15.69 9.96 -8.83
C GLY A 93 -16.75 8.94 -8.40
N ASP A 94 -17.98 9.14 -8.85
CA ASP A 94 -19.15 8.32 -8.50
C ASP A 94 -19.39 7.16 -9.47
N LYS A 95 -18.54 6.96 -10.45
CA LYS A 95 -18.63 5.87 -11.42
C LYS A 95 -17.59 4.79 -11.13
N ALA A 96 -18.03 3.55 -11.21
CA ALA A 96 -17.17 2.37 -11.14
C ALA A 96 -17.31 1.54 -12.42
N TYR A 97 -16.20 1.00 -12.87
CA TYR A 97 -16.12 0.15 -14.05
C TYR A 97 -15.44 -1.15 -13.66
N ILE A 98 -15.99 -2.27 -14.12
CA ILE A 98 -15.42 -3.59 -13.91
C ILE A 98 -15.32 -4.34 -15.25
N LYS A 99 -14.21 -5.02 -15.45
CA LYS A 99 -14.02 -5.96 -16.56
C LYS A 99 -13.54 -7.28 -15.99
N GLY A 100 -14.41 -8.28 -16.01
CA GLY A 100 -14.11 -9.61 -15.51
C GLY A 100 -13.51 -10.52 -16.57
N SER A 101 -12.81 -11.56 -16.12
CA SER A 101 -12.52 -12.74 -16.94
C SER A 101 -13.80 -13.51 -17.27
N ASP A 102 -13.74 -14.38 -18.27
CA ASP A 102 -14.87 -15.26 -18.58
C ASP A 102 -15.30 -16.11 -17.39
N ALA A 103 -14.34 -16.59 -16.60
CA ALA A 103 -14.62 -17.33 -15.36
C ALA A 103 -15.37 -16.47 -14.34
N PHE A 104 -14.97 -15.19 -14.20
CA PHE A 104 -15.66 -14.23 -13.35
C PHE A 104 -17.11 -14.04 -13.80
N TYR A 105 -17.34 -13.74 -15.08
CA TYR A 105 -18.69 -13.53 -15.59
C TYR A 105 -19.54 -14.80 -15.51
N LYS A 106 -18.99 -15.99 -15.79
CA LYS A 106 -19.71 -17.26 -15.61
C LYS A 106 -20.16 -17.46 -14.16
N LYS A 107 -19.31 -17.12 -13.20
CA LYS A 107 -19.62 -17.26 -11.76
C LYS A 107 -20.72 -16.30 -11.30
N PHE A 108 -20.67 -15.04 -11.71
CA PHE A 108 -21.54 -13.99 -11.19
C PHE A 108 -22.76 -13.66 -12.06
N ALA A 109 -22.67 -13.88 -13.37
CA ALA A 109 -23.74 -13.55 -14.32
C ALA A 109 -24.34 -14.78 -15.04
N GLY A 110 -23.74 -15.96 -14.88
CA GLY A 110 -24.16 -17.19 -15.57
C GLY A 110 -23.58 -17.32 -16.97
N ALA A 111 -23.55 -18.56 -17.49
CA ALA A 111 -22.87 -18.89 -18.73
C ALA A 111 -23.43 -18.16 -19.97
N GLY A 112 -24.75 -17.99 -20.04
CA GLY A 112 -25.42 -17.32 -21.17
C GLY A 112 -25.05 -15.82 -21.25
N VAL A 113 -25.01 -15.13 -20.11
CA VAL A 113 -24.65 -13.71 -20.04
C VAL A 113 -23.16 -13.52 -20.20
N ALA A 114 -22.33 -14.44 -19.69
CA ALA A 114 -20.87 -14.35 -19.76
C ALA A 114 -20.34 -14.19 -21.19
N SER A 115 -20.94 -14.88 -22.16
CA SER A 115 -20.55 -14.78 -23.56
C SER A 115 -20.83 -13.39 -24.16
N LEU A 116 -21.87 -12.72 -23.70
CA LEU A 116 -22.23 -11.35 -24.13
C LEU A 116 -21.31 -10.31 -23.49
N LEU A 117 -20.78 -10.61 -22.30
CA LEU A 117 -19.91 -9.74 -21.52
C LEU A 117 -18.41 -9.95 -21.78
N HIS A 118 -18.07 -10.91 -22.64
CA HIS A 118 -16.69 -11.19 -23.02
C HIS A 118 -16.00 -9.91 -23.46
N ASP A 119 -14.86 -9.59 -22.82
CA ASP A 119 -14.09 -8.36 -23.06
C ASP A 119 -14.82 -7.02 -22.88
N LYS A 120 -16.00 -7.00 -22.29
CA LYS A 120 -16.74 -5.77 -22.02
C LYS A 120 -16.40 -5.19 -20.67
N TRP A 121 -16.36 -3.87 -20.63
CA TRP A 121 -16.43 -3.11 -19.38
C TRP A 121 -17.89 -2.93 -18.99
N LEU A 122 -18.19 -3.13 -17.72
CA LEU A 122 -19.49 -2.81 -17.13
C LEU A 122 -19.35 -1.54 -16.31
N GLU A 123 -20.27 -0.60 -16.46
CA GLU A 123 -20.34 0.64 -15.71
C GLU A 123 -21.47 0.57 -14.68
N GLY A 124 -21.24 1.08 -13.49
CA GLY A 124 -22.25 1.23 -12.44
C GLY A 124 -21.91 2.32 -11.47
N SER A 125 -22.80 2.53 -10.48
CA SER A 125 -22.57 3.48 -9.41
C SER A 125 -21.44 3.00 -8.47
N ALA A 126 -20.54 3.91 -8.11
CA ALA A 126 -19.54 3.68 -7.07
C ALA A 126 -20.10 3.82 -5.66
N ALA A 127 -21.27 4.46 -5.51
CA ALA A 127 -21.89 4.74 -4.21
C ALA A 127 -22.99 3.75 -3.82
N SER A 128 -23.54 3.00 -4.79
CA SER A 128 -24.67 2.09 -4.60
C SER A 128 -24.61 0.90 -5.55
N GLY A 129 -25.43 -0.12 -5.29
CA GLY A 129 -25.48 -1.32 -6.11
C GLY A 129 -24.29 -2.27 -5.91
N SER A 130 -24.13 -3.20 -6.84
CA SER A 130 -23.18 -4.31 -6.75
C SER A 130 -21.69 -3.88 -6.77
N LEU A 131 -21.36 -2.71 -7.30
CA LEU A 131 -19.97 -2.23 -7.40
C LEU A 131 -19.53 -1.39 -6.18
N ALA A 132 -20.46 -0.95 -5.34
CA ALA A 132 -20.16 -0.04 -4.22
C ALA A 132 -19.16 -0.65 -3.22
N SER A 133 -19.25 -1.95 -2.95
CA SER A 133 -18.34 -2.65 -2.04
C SER A 133 -16.89 -2.68 -2.53
N LEU A 134 -16.67 -2.65 -3.84
CA LEU A 134 -15.34 -2.67 -4.44
C LEU A 134 -14.68 -1.28 -4.42
N THR A 135 -15.46 -0.22 -4.28
CA THR A 135 -14.93 1.16 -4.36
C THR A 135 -14.10 1.56 -3.16
N SER A 136 -14.30 0.92 -2.00
CA SER A 136 -13.46 1.12 -0.81
C SER A 136 -12.00 0.76 -1.08
N LEU A 137 -11.72 -0.18 -1.98
CA LEU A 137 -10.38 -0.56 -2.39
C LEU A 137 -9.64 0.54 -3.17
N THR A 138 -10.37 1.53 -3.68
CA THR A 138 -9.84 2.67 -4.45
C THR A 138 -9.78 3.97 -3.64
N ASP A 139 -9.91 3.88 -2.32
CA ASP A 139 -9.75 4.96 -1.36
C ASP A 139 -8.69 4.54 -0.34
N ILE A 140 -7.56 5.26 -0.29
CA ILE A 140 -6.43 4.86 0.56
C ILE A 140 -6.78 4.88 2.05
N SER A 141 -7.60 5.84 2.50
CA SER A 141 -7.98 5.94 3.91
C SER A 141 -8.85 4.74 4.30
N LYS A 142 -9.88 4.44 3.50
CA LYS A 142 -10.77 3.28 3.74
C LYS A 142 -10.04 1.96 3.65
N LEU A 143 -9.10 1.83 2.70
CA LEU A 143 -8.28 0.62 2.56
C LEU A 143 -7.40 0.41 3.80
N LEU A 144 -6.74 1.46 4.30
CA LEU A 144 -5.92 1.38 5.50
C LEU A 144 -6.75 1.20 6.77
N GLU A 145 -7.89 1.88 6.89
CA GLU A 145 -8.83 1.68 8.00
C GLU A 145 -9.31 0.23 8.06
N GLY A 146 -9.69 -0.35 6.91
CA GLY A 146 -10.08 -1.76 6.82
C GLY A 146 -8.94 -2.72 7.14
N ALA A 147 -7.72 -2.41 6.70
CA ALA A 147 -6.56 -3.26 6.90
C ALA A 147 -5.97 -3.18 8.33
N LEU A 148 -6.04 -1.99 8.95
CA LEU A 148 -5.48 -1.70 10.27
C LEU A 148 -6.53 -1.63 11.39
N GLY A 149 -7.82 -1.61 11.06
CA GLY A 149 -8.91 -1.45 12.05
C GLY A 149 -9.14 -2.64 12.96
N SER A 150 -8.55 -3.79 12.68
CA SER A 150 -8.75 -5.05 13.41
C SER A 150 -7.44 -5.63 13.90
N HIS A 151 -6.56 -4.81 14.48
CA HIS A 151 -5.34 -5.27 15.14
C HIS A 151 -5.55 -5.50 16.63
N GLY A 152 -4.75 -6.38 17.22
CA GLY A 152 -4.64 -6.55 18.67
C GLY A 152 -3.72 -5.51 19.31
N THR A 153 -3.02 -5.91 20.37
CA THR A 153 -2.00 -5.05 20.99
C THR A 153 -0.78 -4.95 20.09
N LEU A 154 -0.47 -3.75 19.63
CA LEU A 154 0.71 -3.47 18.82
C LEU A 154 1.93 -3.20 19.69
N LYS A 155 3.06 -3.73 19.28
CA LYS A 155 4.38 -3.47 19.87
C LYS A 155 5.29 -2.82 18.82
N ASN A 156 5.96 -1.73 19.22
CA ASN A 156 6.99 -1.10 18.40
C ASN A 156 8.31 -1.83 18.62
N GLU A 157 8.75 -2.61 17.62
CA GLU A 157 10.01 -3.36 17.62
C GLU A 157 11.21 -2.47 17.24
N GLY A 158 10.97 -1.19 16.95
CA GLY A 158 12.01 -0.23 16.60
C GLY A 158 12.40 -0.25 15.13
N ALA A 159 13.53 0.38 14.86
CA ALA A 159 14.05 0.54 13.51
C ALA A 159 14.67 -0.77 12.99
N THR A 160 14.33 -1.13 11.76
CA THR A 160 14.87 -2.30 11.06
C THR A 160 14.96 -2.01 9.55
N THR A 161 15.20 -3.05 8.77
CA THR A 161 15.23 -2.96 7.30
C THR A 161 14.25 -3.98 6.70
N TYR A 162 13.39 -3.53 5.81
CA TYR A 162 12.50 -4.38 5.03
C TYR A 162 12.77 -4.17 3.54
N LYS A 163 13.15 -5.23 2.83
CA LYS A 163 13.51 -5.19 1.39
C LYS A 163 14.45 -4.02 1.02
N GLY A 164 15.45 -3.76 1.86
CA GLY A 164 16.45 -2.71 1.64
C GLY A 164 16.05 -1.30 2.08
N GLN A 165 14.81 -1.10 2.51
CA GLN A 165 14.32 0.18 3.02
C GLN A 165 14.39 0.23 4.55
N LYS A 166 14.83 1.36 5.12
CA LYS A 166 14.78 1.61 6.58
C LYS A 166 13.33 1.82 7.02
N VAL A 167 12.89 1.00 7.96
CA VAL A 167 11.50 0.99 8.45
C VAL A 167 11.47 0.87 9.97
N VAL A 168 10.32 1.19 10.55
CA VAL A 168 9.92 0.82 11.90
C VAL A 168 8.95 -0.35 11.78
N ALA A 169 9.17 -1.42 12.54
CA ALA A 169 8.30 -2.58 12.57
C ALA A 169 7.33 -2.49 13.75
N LEU A 170 6.05 -2.61 13.46
CA LEU A 170 4.99 -2.72 14.45
C LEU A 170 4.39 -4.12 14.40
N GLU A 171 4.59 -4.91 15.44
CA GLU A 171 4.07 -6.28 15.52
C GLU A 171 2.75 -6.32 16.27
N ASP A 172 1.77 -7.01 15.72
CA ASP A 172 0.53 -7.37 16.40
C ASP A 172 0.78 -8.64 17.23
N ALA A 173 0.83 -8.50 18.53
CA ALA A 173 1.10 -9.58 19.46
C ALA A 173 0.05 -10.70 19.42
N SER A 174 -1.15 -10.45 18.90
CA SER A 174 -2.23 -11.44 18.82
C SER A 174 -2.17 -12.30 17.55
N THR A 175 -1.66 -11.76 16.44
CA THR A 175 -1.67 -12.41 15.13
C THR A 175 -0.27 -12.66 14.56
N GLY A 176 0.75 -12.03 15.12
CA GLY A 176 2.11 -12.00 14.57
C GLY A 176 2.22 -11.18 13.27
N GLY A 177 1.15 -10.47 12.88
CA GLY A 177 1.17 -9.58 11.73
C GLY A 177 2.08 -8.39 11.97
N THR A 178 2.75 -7.91 10.95
CA THR A 178 3.68 -6.79 11.06
C THR A 178 3.33 -5.70 10.07
N LEU A 179 3.16 -4.46 10.56
CA LEU A 179 3.14 -3.25 9.76
C LEU A 179 4.55 -2.65 9.73
N TYR A 180 5.08 -2.41 8.54
CA TYR A 180 6.31 -1.68 8.32
C TYR A 180 6.00 -0.24 7.91
N VAL A 181 6.55 0.72 8.63
CA VAL A 181 6.41 2.17 8.39
C VAL A 181 7.78 2.75 8.07
N ALA A 182 7.87 3.67 7.11
CA ALA A 182 9.13 4.32 6.75
C ALA A 182 9.78 4.99 7.98
N ALA A 183 11.05 4.66 8.25
CA ALA A 183 11.82 5.22 9.37
C ALA A 183 12.54 6.52 8.99
N THR A 184 12.41 6.99 7.74
CA THR A 184 13.03 8.21 7.23
C THR A 184 12.05 8.97 6.35
N GLY A 185 12.13 10.29 6.36
CA GLY A 185 11.18 11.15 5.63
C GLY A 185 9.76 11.06 6.18
N THR A 186 8.77 11.12 5.32
CA THR A 186 7.36 10.97 5.70
C THR A 186 7.07 9.52 6.13
N PRO A 187 6.39 9.28 7.28
CA PRO A 187 6.17 7.95 7.83
C PRO A 187 5.07 7.17 7.07
N TYR A 188 5.27 6.98 5.77
CA TYR A 188 4.34 6.19 4.97
C TYR A 188 4.36 4.72 5.35
N PRO A 189 3.20 4.02 5.31
CA PRO A 189 3.19 2.56 5.28
C PRO A 189 4.07 2.03 4.14
N VAL A 190 4.84 0.99 4.40
CA VAL A 190 5.71 0.34 3.40
C VAL A 190 5.19 -1.04 3.06
N ALA A 191 4.82 -1.81 4.07
CA ALA A 191 4.23 -3.12 3.88
C ALA A 191 3.43 -3.56 5.11
N MET A 192 2.46 -4.43 4.86
CA MET A 192 1.82 -5.25 5.88
C MET A 192 2.09 -6.71 5.57
N VAL A 193 2.55 -7.47 6.56
CA VAL A 193 2.89 -8.89 6.39
C VAL A 193 2.17 -9.69 7.46
N SER A 194 1.48 -10.74 7.07
CA SER A 194 0.89 -11.69 8.00
C SER A 194 1.55 -13.06 7.80
N PRO A 195 2.24 -13.61 8.81
CA PRO A 195 2.88 -14.92 8.75
C PRO A 195 1.92 -16.08 9.05
N SER A 196 0.73 -15.79 9.60
CA SER A 196 -0.24 -16.82 9.99
C SER A 196 -0.70 -17.64 8.78
N ALA A 197 -0.64 -18.97 8.87
CA ALA A 197 -1.08 -19.88 7.80
C ALA A 197 -2.53 -19.62 7.36
N ALA A 198 -3.40 -19.20 8.28
CA ALA A 198 -4.80 -18.88 7.99
C ALA A 198 -5.00 -17.49 7.34
N LYS A 199 -4.00 -16.60 7.45
CA LYS A 199 -4.06 -15.22 6.95
C LYS A 199 -2.75 -14.83 6.25
N GLN A 200 -2.00 -15.81 5.76
CA GLN A 200 -0.71 -15.57 5.13
C GLN A 200 -0.84 -14.59 3.96
N GLY A 201 0.04 -13.60 3.92
CA GLY A 201 0.05 -12.65 2.84
C GLY A 201 0.90 -11.42 3.11
N SER A 202 1.05 -10.62 2.10
CA SER A 202 1.70 -9.33 2.22
C SER A 202 1.09 -8.32 1.27
N LEU A 203 0.85 -7.11 1.76
CA LEU A 203 0.58 -5.93 0.94
C LEU A 203 1.79 -5.02 1.00
N THR A 204 2.19 -4.50 -0.14
CA THR A 204 3.25 -3.51 -0.27
C THR A 204 2.65 -2.19 -0.73
N PHE A 205 3.04 -1.11 -0.08
CA PHE A 205 2.65 0.25 -0.41
C PHE A 205 3.86 0.98 -1.00
N GLY A 206 3.70 1.53 -2.17
CA GLY A 206 4.79 2.21 -2.86
C GLY A 206 4.31 3.31 -3.78
N ASP A 207 5.24 3.89 -4.53
CA ASP A 207 4.93 4.98 -5.47
C ASP A 207 4.15 6.14 -4.82
N TRP A 208 4.42 6.41 -3.53
CA TRP A 208 3.77 7.49 -2.79
C TRP A 208 3.92 8.82 -3.51
N ASN A 209 2.82 9.57 -3.60
CA ASN A 209 2.69 10.85 -4.30
C ASN A 209 2.89 10.78 -5.83
N LYS A 210 3.10 9.61 -6.43
CA LYS A 210 3.03 9.45 -7.87
C LYS A 210 1.58 9.35 -8.30
N THR A 211 1.18 10.22 -9.20
CA THR A 211 -0.15 10.19 -9.80
C THR A 211 -0.09 9.55 -11.18
N VAL A 212 -1.15 8.84 -11.53
CA VAL A 212 -1.37 8.27 -12.86
C VAL A 212 -2.66 8.83 -13.43
N SER A 213 -2.76 8.91 -14.74
CA SER A 213 -4.03 9.24 -15.38
C SER A 213 -4.98 8.05 -15.28
N ILE A 214 -6.16 8.26 -14.70
CA ILE A 214 -7.22 7.27 -14.63
C ILE A 214 -8.32 7.75 -15.58
N THR A 215 -8.64 6.94 -16.59
CA THR A 215 -9.61 7.30 -17.63
C THR A 215 -10.71 6.27 -17.71
N ALA A 216 -11.93 6.72 -17.97
CA ALA A 216 -13.06 5.85 -18.21
C ALA A 216 -12.85 5.01 -19.48
N PRO A 217 -13.16 3.71 -19.44
CA PRO A 217 -13.07 2.86 -20.60
C PRO A 217 -14.15 3.24 -21.63
N LYS A 218 -13.81 3.16 -22.91
CA LYS A 218 -14.78 3.41 -23.98
C LYS A 218 -15.73 2.21 -24.13
N GLY A 219 -17.00 2.49 -24.40
CA GLY A 219 -17.99 1.44 -24.72
C GLY A 219 -18.37 0.57 -23.53
N ALA A 220 -18.28 1.10 -22.31
CA ALA A 220 -18.77 0.41 -21.13
C ALA A 220 -20.30 0.22 -21.21
N VAL A 221 -20.77 -0.95 -20.78
CA VAL A 221 -22.19 -1.31 -20.73
C VAL A 221 -22.73 -0.92 -19.36
N ASP A 222 -23.79 -0.14 -19.33
CA ASP A 222 -24.45 0.24 -18.08
C ASP A 222 -25.14 -0.98 -17.44
N LEU A 223 -24.77 -1.32 -16.21
CA LEU A 223 -25.37 -2.41 -15.44
C LEU A 223 -26.88 -2.19 -15.22
N GLY A 224 -27.33 -0.95 -15.09
CA GLY A 224 -28.74 -0.62 -14.97
C GLY A 224 -29.54 -1.04 -16.22
N SER A 225 -28.92 -1.03 -17.40
CA SER A 225 -29.54 -1.46 -18.65
C SER A 225 -29.66 -2.98 -18.79
N LEU A 226 -28.96 -3.75 -17.96
CA LEU A 226 -28.99 -5.21 -17.96
C LEU A 226 -30.03 -5.81 -16.99
N GLY A 227 -30.85 -4.95 -16.36
CA GLY A 227 -31.93 -5.41 -15.48
C GLY A 227 -31.45 -5.81 -14.08
N GLY A 228 -30.39 -5.11 -13.59
CA GLY A 228 -29.89 -5.25 -12.22
C GLY A 228 -30.80 -4.57 -11.20
#